data_6789c370e3d9f02a5aae275a8bdcf70b
#
_entry.id   6789c370e3d9f02a5aae275a8bdcf70b
#
_cell.length_a   1.000
_cell.length_b   1.000
_cell.length_c   1.000
_cell.angle_alpha   90.00
_cell.angle_beta   90.00
_cell.angle_gamma   90.00
#
_symmetry.space_group_name_H-M   'P 1'
#
loop_
_entity.id
_entity.type
_entity.pdbx_description
1 polymer ?
#
loop_
_entity_poly.entity_id
_entity_poly.type
_entity_poly.pdbx_seq_one_letter_code
_entity_poly.pdbx_strand_id
1 'polypeptide(L)'
;MKNYFITVLTYLFFLSAVSAETFTEALKKAYNNNSELNAERESLKISEQELNISKGSYLPTVTLSGSKSNEDTEKLTNRDGSDASITDVDPTVKSITIEQTLLDFGRGAELAKSKIGIELAKAKFLKKEQEILYKSIEAYTGLVAAKDKLKINKSNVNLLERQLETDRIRLERGNISLSDVAQSESSLAEAQAKLIRAENDFLTSKLNYENVIGTIDNPDALEKSSIFKVRLPLELGSAINLSKKK
;
A
#
# COMPACT_ATOMS: atom_id res chain seq x y z
N MET A 1 -45.28 26.98 9.61
CA MET A 1 -44.32 26.55 10.68
C MET A 1 -43.79 25.15 10.52
N LYS A 2 -44.53 24.20 9.90
CA LYS A 2 -44.09 22.79 9.75
C LYS A 2 -42.97 22.59 8.74
N ASN A 3 -42.85 23.46 7.71
CA ASN A 3 -41.80 23.33 6.67
C ASN A 3 -40.45 23.91 7.07
N TYR A 4 -40.39 24.85 8.00
CA TYR A 4 -39.14 25.39 8.51
C TYR A 4 -38.40 24.44 9.47
N PHE A 5 -39.16 23.54 10.12
CA PHE A 5 -38.60 22.55 11.03
C PHE A 5 -37.86 21.44 10.27
N ILE A 6 -38.36 21.08 9.08
CA ILE A 6 -37.74 20.05 8.23
C ILE A 6 -36.44 20.59 7.59
N THR A 7 -36.40 21.85 7.16
CA THR A 7 -35.20 22.49 6.59
C THR A 7 -34.09 22.71 7.62
N VAL A 8 -34.44 23.01 8.86
CA VAL A 8 -33.44 23.13 9.95
C VAL A 8 -32.91 21.74 10.37
N LEU A 9 -33.76 20.72 10.36
CA LEU A 9 -33.36 19.34 10.70
C LEU A 9 -32.43 18.74 9.64
N THR A 10 -32.62 19.05 8.35
CA THR A 10 -31.72 18.62 7.26
C THR A 10 -30.36 19.36 7.29
N TYR A 11 -30.33 20.61 7.75
CA TYR A 11 -29.06 21.34 7.88
C TYR A 11 -28.19 20.85 9.06
N LEU A 12 -28.82 20.30 10.09
CA LEU A 12 -28.11 19.74 11.25
C LEU A 12 -27.41 18.40 10.96
N PHE A 13 -27.78 17.71 9.89
CA PHE A 13 -27.19 16.41 9.53
C PHE A 13 -25.93 16.53 8.68
N PHE A 14 -25.58 17.72 8.19
CA PHE A 14 -24.38 18.00 7.39
C PHE A 14 -23.19 18.56 8.18
N LEU A 15 -23.24 18.57 9.50
CA LEU A 15 -22.01 18.72 10.29
C LEU A 15 -21.26 17.37 10.23
N SER A 16 -20.64 17.09 9.09
CA SER A 16 -19.55 16.13 9.01
C SER A 16 -18.52 16.59 10.03
N ALA A 17 -18.45 15.94 11.18
CA ALA A 17 -17.36 16.14 12.11
C ALA A 17 -16.08 15.89 11.32
N VAL A 18 -15.34 16.94 11.02
CA VAL A 18 -13.95 16.84 10.56
C VAL A 18 -13.20 16.23 11.73
N SER A 19 -13.24 14.92 11.78
CA SER A 19 -12.52 14.15 12.79
C SER A 19 -11.04 14.29 12.46
N ALA A 20 -10.27 14.82 13.39
CA ALA A 20 -8.82 14.79 13.29
C ALA A 20 -8.41 13.31 13.12
N GLU A 21 -7.68 13.00 12.06
CA GLU A 21 -7.20 11.63 11.83
C GLU A 21 -6.16 11.29 12.89
N THR A 22 -6.54 10.43 13.80
CA THR A 22 -5.66 9.99 14.89
C THR A 22 -4.59 9.04 14.36
N PHE A 23 -3.47 8.95 15.06
CA PHE A 23 -2.38 8.01 14.74
C PHE A 23 -2.90 6.56 14.60
N THR A 24 -3.80 6.13 15.48
CA THR A 24 -4.37 4.78 15.44
C THR A 24 -5.27 4.56 14.22
N GLU A 25 -6.04 5.57 13.82
CA GLU A 25 -6.87 5.51 12.61
C GLU A 25 -6.02 5.44 11.36
N ALA A 26 -4.95 6.24 11.27
CA ALA A 26 -4.00 6.19 10.17
C ALA A 26 -3.35 4.80 10.03
N LEU A 27 -2.94 4.17 11.14
CA LEU A 27 -2.41 2.81 11.10
C LEU A 27 -3.44 1.77 10.66
N LYS A 28 -4.69 1.88 11.12
CA LYS A 28 -5.78 1.00 10.67
C LYS A 28 -6.07 1.18 9.19
N LYS A 29 -6.05 2.42 8.71
CA LYS A 29 -6.26 2.74 7.29
C LYS A 29 -5.16 2.14 6.43
N ALA A 30 -3.89 2.27 6.82
CA ALA A 30 -2.77 1.64 6.16
C ALA A 30 -2.89 0.12 6.14
N TYR A 31 -3.21 -0.50 7.27
CA TYR A 31 -3.37 -1.96 7.39
C TYR A 31 -4.46 -2.52 6.47
N ASN A 32 -5.56 -1.79 6.30
CA ASN A 32 -6.68 -2.25 5.48
C ASN A 32 -6.51 -1.93 3.99
N ASN A 33 -5.92 -0.78 3.67
CA ASN A 33 -5.97 -0.24 2.32
C ASN A 33 -4.63 -0.28 1.58
N ASN A 34 -3.51 -0.54 2.27
CA ASN A 34 -2.20 -0.56 1.61
C ASN A 34 -2.12 -1.67 0.56
N SER A 35 -1.76 -1.29 -0.67
CA SER A 35 -1.75 -2.18 -1.83
C SER A 35 -0.71 -3.29 -1.71
N GLU A 36 0.48 -3.00 -1.14
CA GLU A 36 1.54 -4.00 -0.94
C GLU A 36 1.12 -5.07 0.08
N LEU A 37 0.47 -4.64 1.18
CA LEU A 37 -0.02 -5.58 2.19
C LEU A 37 -1.18 -6.43 1.66
N ASN A 38 -2.07 -5.83 0.87
CA ASN A 38 -3.16 -6.55 0.22
C ASN A 38 -2.63 -7.57 -0.80
N ALA A 39 -1.60 -7.23 -1.58
CA ALA A 39 -0.95 -8.17 -2.50
C ALA A 39 -0.35 -9.38 -1.75
N GLU A 40 0.31 -9.16 -0.60
CA GLU A 40 0.87 -10.26 0.19
C GLU A 40 -0.23 -11.11 0.84
N ARG A 41 -1.38 -10.50 1.20
CA ARG A 41 -2.57 -11.21 1.68
C ARG A 41 -3.15 -12.14 0.61
N GLU A 42 -3.18 -11.70 -0.65
CA GLU A 42 -3.59 -12.55 -1.77
C GLU A 42 -2.54 -13.64 -2.07
N SER A 43 -1.23 -13.35 -1.93
CA SER A 43 -0.17 -14.36 -2.05
C SER A 43 -0.32 -15.50 -1.02
N LEU A 44 -0.74 -15.17 0.20
CA LEU A 44 -1.06 -16.18 1.21
C LEU A 44 -2.24 -17.07 0.75
N LYS A 45 -3.31 -16.47 0.22
CA LYS A 45 -4.45 -17.23 -0.32
C LYS A 45 -4.04 -18.13 -1.49
N ILE A 46 -3.13 -17.68 -2.36
CA ILE A 46 -2.57 -18.49 -3.44
C ILE A 46 -1.91 -19.73 -2.87
N SER A 47 -1.04 -19.58 -1.85
CA SER A 47 -0.38 -20.71 -1.22
C SER A 47 -1.36 -21.70 -0.55
N GLU A 48 -2.48 -21.20 -0.02
CA GLU A 48 -3.57 -22.06 0.48
C GLU A 48 -4.24 -22.85 -0.66
N GLN A 49 -4.44 -22.23 -1.84
CA GLN A 49 -4.99 -22.91 -3.01
C GLN A 49 -3.99 -23.92 -3.62
N GLU A 50 -2.70 -23.65 -3.58
CA GLU A 50 -1.66 -24.62 -4.00
C GLU A 50 -1.74 -25.92 -3.17
N LEU A 51 -2.04 -25.82 -1.86
CA LEU A 51 -2.32 -27.00 -1.05
C LEU A 51 -3.55 -27.77 -1.55
N ASN A 52 -4.62 -27.06 -1.94
CA ASN A 52 -5.83 -27.70 -2.47
C ASN A 52 -5.56 -28.37 -3.82
N ILE A 53 -4.74 -27.76 -4.69
CA ILE A 53 -4.28 -28.36 -5.94
C ILE A 53 -3.48 -29.62 -5.66
N SER A 54 -2.53 -29.60 -4.71
CA SER A 54 -1.77 -30.78 -4.30
C SER A 54 -2.65 -31.90 -3.75
N LYS A 55 -3.72 -31.56 -3.03
CA LYS A 55 -4.74 -32.56 -2.61
C LYS A 55 -5.53 -33.08 -3.80
N GLY A 56 -5.88 -32.21 -4.75
CA GLY A 56 -6.61 -32.54 -5.98
C GLY A 56 -5.86 -33.55 -6.85
N SER A 57 -4.53 -33.57 -6.80
CA SER A 57 -3.73 -34.57 -7.54
C SER A 57 -3.97 -36.03 -7.12
N TYR A 58 -4.61 -36.28 -5.97
CA TYR A 58 -5.04 -37.61 -5.53
C TYR A 58 -6.39 -38.02 -6.10
N LEU A 59 -7.11 -37.15 -6.79
CA LEU A 59 -8.39 -37.42 -7.40
C LEU A 59 -8.22 -37.88 -8.86
N PRO A 60 -9.20 -38.58 -9.45
CA PRO A 60 -9.20 -38.87 -10.87
C PRO A 60 -9.33 -37.62 -11.71
N THR A 61 -8.60 -37.58 -12.81
CA THR A 61 -8.73 -36.53 -13.83
C THR A 61 -9.77 -36.98 -14.88
N VAL A 62 -10.76 -36.12 -15.12
CA VAL A 62 -11.78 -36.35 -16.15
C VAL A 62 -11.55 -35.37 -17.29
N THR A 63 -11.20 -35.89 -18.46
CA THR A 63 -10.98 -35.09 -19.66
C THR A 63 -12.08 -35.37 -20.67
N LEU A 64 -12.79 -34.32 -21.08
CA LEU A 64 -13.74 -34.35 -22.19
C LEU A 64 -13.04 -33.77 -23.42
N SER A 65 -12.93 -34.55 -24.50
CA SER A 65 -12.37 -34.05 -25.75
C SER A 65 -13.30 -34.33 -26.91
N GLY A 66 -13.26 -33.41 -27.90
CA GLY A 66 -14.00 -33.54 -29.14
C GLY A 66 -13.17 -33.00 -30.29
N SER A 67 -13.06 -33.76 -31.34
CA SER A 67 -12.43 -33.31 -32.58
C SER A 67 -13.34 -33.61 -33.77
N LYS A 68 -13.35 -32.67 -34.70
CA LYS A 68 -13.93 -32.86 -36.02
C LYS A 68 -12.87 -32.51 -37.05
N SER A 69 -12.52 -33.49 -37.91
CA SER A 69 -11.62 -33.27 -39.02
C SER A 69 -12.43 -33.30 -40.31
N ASN A 70 -11.98 -32.53 -41.27
CA ASN A 70 -12.48 -32.59 -42.66
C ASN A 70 -11.31 -33.09 -43.52
N GLU A 71 -11.48 -34.24 -44.14
CA GLU A 71 -10.46 -34.88 -44.95
C GLU A 71 -10.90 -34.84 -46.43
N ASP A 72 -10.19 -34.08 -47.21
CA ASP A 72 -10.40 -33.98 -48.64
C ASP A 72 -9.38 -34.89 -49.35
N THR A 73 -9.86 -36.06 -49.83
CA THR A 73 -8.99 -37.09 -50.44
C THR A 73 -9.30 -37.16 -51.92
N GLU A 74 -8.39 -36.62 -52.75
CA GLU A 74 -8.56 -36.58 -54.21
C GLU A 74 -8.43 -37.96 -54.86
N LYS A 75 -7.69 -38.93 -54.24
CA LYS A 75 -7.50 -40.24 -54.86
C LYS A 75 -7.03 -41.28 -53.83
N LEU A 76 -7.89 -42.25 -53.54
CA LEU A 76 -7.55 -43.43 -52.78
C LEU A 76 -7.75 -44.65 -53.64
N THR A 77 -6.69 -45.44 -53.85
CA THR A 77 -6.77 -46.75 -54.49
C THR A 77 -6.13 -47.79 -53.61
N ASN A 78 -6.70 -48.98 -53.54
CA ASN A 78 -6.10 -50.12 -52.88
C ASN A 78 -4.83 -50.59 -53.63
N ARG A 79 -3.95 -51.35 -52.95
CA ARG A 79 -2.69 -51.83 -53.51
C ARG A 79 -2.87 -52.73 -54.71
N ASP A 80 -4.05 -53.32 -54.90
CA ASP A 80 -4.47 -54.12 -56.08
C ASP A 80 -5.07 -53.31 -57.24
N GLY A 81 -5.13 -51.98 -57.08
CA GLY A 81 -5.68 -51.07 -58.10
C GLY A 81 -7.20 -50.91 -58.04
N SER A 82 -7.88 -51.46 -57.06
CA SER A 82 -9.32 -51.26 -56.85
C SER A 82 -9.58 -49.94 -56.09
N ASP A 83 -10.76 -49.35 -56.30
CA ASP A 83 -11.16 -48.14 -55.58
C ASP A 83 -11.31 -48.44 -54.08
N ALA A 84 -10.77 -47.59 -53.27
CA ALA A 84 -10.93 -47.70 -51.81
C ALA A 84 -12.34 -47.26 -51.39
N SER A 85 -12.98 -48.06 -50.53
CA SER A 85 -14.23 -47.67 -49.92
C SER A 85 -13.95 -46.66 -48.80
N ILE A 86 -14.34 -45.40 -48.96
CA ILE A 86 -14.25 -44.38 -47.91
C ILE A 86 -15.59 -44.36 -47.18
N THR A 87 -15.57 -44.72 -45.92
CA THR A 87 -16.80 -44.83 -45.10
C THR A 87 -17.07 -43.58 -44.24
N ASP A 88 -16.08 -42.78 -43.95
CA ASP A 88 -16.25 -41.54 -43.15
C ASP A 88 -15.16 -40.54 -43.54
N VAL A 89 -15.54 -39.51 -44.34
CA VAL A 89 -14.64 -38.46 -44.85
C VAL A 89 -14.51 -37.29 -43.85
N ASP A 90 -15.47 -37.15 -42.96
CA ASP A 90 -15.51 -36.10 -41.91
C ASP A 90 -15.65 -36.72 -40.53
N PRO A 91 -14.63 -37.38 -40.02
CA PRO A 91 -14.73 -38.08 -38.75
C PRO A 91 -14.92 -37.10 -37.60
N THR A 92 -15.93 -37.36 -36.79
CA THR A 92 -16.18 -36.65 -35.55
C THR A 92 -15.92 -37.60 -34.39
N VAL A 93 -14.91 -37.28 -33.59
CA VAL A 93 -14.56 -38.07 -32.39
C VAL A 93 -14.93 -37.27 -31.15
N LYS A 94 -15.68 -37.90 -30.25
CA LYS A 94 -15.99 -37.40 -28.90
C LYS A 94 -15.52 -38.43 -27.92
N SER A 95 -14.71 -38.06 -26.94
CA SER A 95 -14.21 -38.97 -25.93
C SER A 95 -14.30 -38.40 -24.52
N ILE A 96 -14.58 -39.25 -23.58
CA ILE A 96 -14.47 -38.98 -22.14
C ILE A 96 -13.38 -39.92 -21.63
N THR A 97 -12.29 -39.35 -21.14
CA THR A 97 -11.17 -40.10 -20.56
C THR A 97 -11.13 -39.84 -19.06
N ILE A 98 -11.14 -40.92 -18.28
CA ILE A 98 -10.98 -40.88 -16.81
C ILE A 98 -9.64 -41.54 -16.51
N GLU A 99 -8.73 -40.75 -15.91
CA GLU A 99 -7.39 -41.20 -15.56
C GLU A 99 -7.19 -41.08 -14.05
N GLN A 100 -6.79 -42.22 -13.42
CA GLN A 100 -6.45 -42.27 -12.00
C GLN A 100 -5.05 -42.82 -11.82
N THR A 101 -4.13 -42.02 -11.32
CA THR A 101 -2.81 -42.47 -10.95
C THR A 101 -2.90 -43.23 -9.62
N LEU A 102 -2.53 -44.51 -9.62
CA LEU A 102 -2.64 -45.36 -8.44
C LEU A 102 -1.39 -45.30 -7.54
N LEU A 103 -0.20 -45.16 -8.13
CA LEU A 103 1.08 -45.08 -7.42
C LEU A 103 1.90 -43.91 -7.95
N ASP A 104 2.23 -42.99 -7.05
CA ASP A 104 3.16 -41.90 -7.28
C ASP A 104 3.82 -41.55 -5.96
N PHE A 105 5.10 -41.90 -5.83
CA PHE A 105 5.87 -41.61 -4.61
C PHE A 105 6.19 -40.13 -4.40
N GLY A 106 6.09 -39.30 -5.45
CA GLY A 106 6.34 -37.87 -5.39
C GLY A 106 5.20 -37.07 -4.73
N ARG A 107 3.95 -37.54 -4.80
CA ARG A 107 2.77 -36.83 -4.31
C ARG A 107 2.82 -36.51 -2.81
N GLY A 108 3.33 -37.43 -2.00
CA GLY A 108 3.48 -37.22 -0.56
C GLY A 108 4.44 -36.07 -0.26
N ALA A 109 5.56 -35.99 -0.98
CA ALA A 109 6.54 -34.95 -0.85
C ALA A 109 5.99 -33.59 -1.32
N GLU A 110 5.25 -33.56 -2.44
CA GLU A 110 4.62 -32.34 -2.96
C GLU A 110 3.55 -31.80 -2.00
N LEU A 111 2.73 -32.67 -1.41
CA LEU A 111 1.75 -32.27 -0.39
C LEU A 111 2.44 -31.72 0.87
N ALA A 112 3.54 -32.33 1.32
CA ALA A 112 4.33 -31.83 2.45
C ALA A 112 4.95 -30.45 2.12
N LYS A 113 5.50 -30.28 0.92
CA LYS A 113 6.04 -29.02 0.42
C LYS A 113 4.97 -27.91 0.40
N SER A 114 3.77 -28.18 -0.10
CA SER A 114 2.66 -27.22 -0.13
C SER A 114 2.22 -26.81 1.28
N LYS A 115 2.22 -27.72 2.26
CA LYS A 115 1.95 -27.41 3.67
C LYS A 115 3.00 -26.45 4.24
N ILE A 116 4.28 -26.72 4.01
CA ILE A 116 5.38 -25.85 4.45
C ILE A 116 5.33 -24.51 3.71
N GLY A 117 4.91 -24.52 2.43
CA GLY A 117 4.67 -23.31 1.64
C GLY A 117 3.71 -22.32 2.29
N ILE A 118 2.62 -22.80 2.91
CA ILE A 118 1.67 -21.97 3.65
C ILE A 118 2.35 -21.32 4.87
N GLU A 119 3.15 -22.09 5.63
CA GLU A 119 3.86 -21.54 6.80
C GLU A 119 4.89 -20.46 6.37
N LEU A 120 5.56 -20.69 5.26
CA LEU A 120 6.44 -19.68 4.65
C LEU A 120 5.67 -18.42 4.23
N ALA A 121 4.50 -18.58 3.58
CA ALA A 121 3.67 -17.47 3.16
C ALA A 121 3.14 -16.67 4.36
N LYS A 122 2.73 -17.33 5.45
CA LYS A 122 2.35 -16.68 6.72
C LYS A 122 3.50 -15.87 7.30
N ALA A 123 4.71 -16.42 7.32
CA ALA A 123 5.88 -15.71 7.83
C ALA A 123 6.22 -14.47 6.98
N LYS A 124 6.10 -14.59 5.64
CA LYS A 124 6.26 -13.45 4.71
C LYS A 124 5.21 -12.38 4.93
N PHE A 125 3.94 -12.78 5.08
CA PHE A 125 2.84 -11.86 5.37
C PHE A 125 3.10 -11.10 6.68
N LEU A 126 3.46 -11.78 7.76
CA LEU A 126 3.78 -11.14 9.04
C LEU A 126 4.95 -10.16 8.93
N LYS A 127 6.00 -10.53 8.18
CA LYS A 127 7.12 -9.62 7.89
C LYS A 127 6.65 -8.38 7.15
N LYS A 128 5.81 -8.56 6.11
CA LYS A 128 5.29 -7.45 5.31
C LYS A 128 4.38 -6.54 6.13
N GLU A 129 3.56 -7.13 7.00
CA GLU A 129 2.72 -6.39 7.96
C GLU A 129 3.56 -5.46 8.85
N GLN A 130 4.64 -5.99 9.44
CA GLN A 130 5.54 -5.19 10.28
C GLN A 130 6.23 -4.08 9.47
N GLU A 131 6.66 -4.37 8.26
CA GLU A 131 7.28 -3.39 7.35
C GLU A 131 6.32 -2.23 7.02
N ILE A 132 5.09 -2.55 6.65
CA ILE A 132 4.08 -1.54 6.30
C ILE A 132 3.66 -0.72 7.52
N LEU A 133 3.48 -1.34 8.68
CA LEU A 133 3.19 -0.61 9.91
C LEU A 133 4.33 0.34 10.28
N TYR A 134 5.59 -0.10 10.14
CA TYR A 134 6.75 0.76 10.37
C TYR A 134 6.79 1.96 9.39
N LYS A 135 6.63 1.71 8.08
CA LYS A 135 6.53 2.77 7.07
C LYS A 135 5.40 3.74 7.36
N SER A 136 4.27 3.24 7.86
CA SER A 136 3.11 4.07 8.21
C SER A 136 3.40 4.98 9.41
N ILE A 137 4.09 4.47 10.42
CA ILE A 137 4.55 5.27 11.56
C ILE A 137 5.50 6.38 11.10
N GLU A 138 6.45 6.03 10.25
CA GLU A 138 7.43 6.97 9.71
C GLU A 138 6.76 8.05 8.84
N ALA A 139 5.83 7.67 7.96
CA ALA A 139 5.08 8.58 7.13
C ALA A 139 4.20 9.55 7.95
N TYR A 140 3.49 9.02 8.95
CA TYR A 140 2.66 9.83 9.85
C TYR A 140 3.49 10.85 10.64
N THR A 141 4.53 10.37 11.33
CA THR A 141 5.39 11.22 12.15
C THR A 141 6.17 12.23 11.30
N GLY A 142 6.61 11.83 10.12
CA GLY A 142 7.27 12.69 9.15
C GLY A 142 6.37 13.85 8.69
N LEU A 143 5.11 13.58 8.38
CA LEU A 143 4.15 14.61 7.98
C LEU A 143 3.84 15.58 9.13
N VAL A 144 3.65 15.09 10.36
CA VAL A 144 3.45 15.92 11.55
C VAL A 144 4.66 16.84 11.79
N ALA A 145 5.88 16.29 11.70
CA ALA A 145 7.10 17.06 11.88
C ALA A 145 7.28 18.13 10.78
N ALA A 146 7.00 17.78 9.53
CA ALA A 146 7.07 18.72 8.40
C ALA A 146 6.04 19.85 8.53
N LYS A 147 4.82 19.55 8.99
CA LYS A 147 3.79 20.54 9.32
C LYS A 147 4.25 21.52 10.39
N ASP A 148 4.80 21.02 11.50
CA ASP A 148 5.31 21.85 12.59
C ASP A 148 6.47 22.73 12.10
N LYS A 149 7.39 22.18 11.31
CA LYS A 149 8.51 22.91 10.69
C LYS A 149 8.03 24.02 9.77
N LEU A 150 7.03 23.76 8.94
CA LEU A 150 6.40 24.75 8.07
C LEU A 150 5.80 25.89 8.88
N LYS A 151 5.03 25.58 9.92
CA LYS A 151 4.43 26.57 10.82
C LYS A 151 5.48 27.47 11.48
N ILE A 152 6.57 26.87 11.97
CA ILE A 152 7.68 27.61 12.59
C ILE A 152 8.33 28.55 11.57
N ASN A 153 8.64 28.10 10.35
CA ASN A 153 9.26 28.93 9.33
C ASN A 153 8.34 30.06 8.88
N LYS A 154 7.03 29.84 8.74
CA LYS A 154 6.05 30.91 8.47
C LYS A 154 6.05 31.99 9.57
N SER A 155 6.07 31.54 10.83
CA SER A 155 6.14 32.46 11.96
C SER A 155 7.46 33.27 12.00
N ASN A 156 8.57 32.60 11.62
CA ASN A 156 9.88 33.25 11.58
C ASN A 156 9.96 34.34 10.48
N VAL A 157 9.43 34.05 9.28
CA VAL A 157 9.34 35.05 8.21
C VAL A 157 8.53 36.26 8.68
N ASN A 158 7.33 36.05 9.24
CA ASN A 158 6.49 37.13 9.76
C ASN A 158 7.19 37.99 10.86
N LEU A 159 8.02 37.36 11.70
CA LEU A 159 8.82 38.04 12.72
C LEU A 159 9.87 38.96 12.07
N LEU A 160 10.63 38.43 11.10
CA LEU A 160 11.70 39.13 10.43
C LEU A 160 11.18 40.25 9.49
N GLU A 161 10.00 40.08 8.91
CA GLU A 161 9.32 41.16 8.18
C GLU A 161 9.02 42.37 9.09
N ARG A 162 8.46 42.13 10.27
CA ARG A 162 8.20 43.18 11.26
C ARG A 162 9.49 43.81 11.79
N GLN A 163 10.55 42.99 11.98
CA GLN A 163 11.86 43.47 12.38
C GLN A 163 12.42 44.43 11.33
N LEU A 164 12.40 44.03 10.07
CA LEU A 164 12.89 44.86 8.96
C LEU A 164 12.10 46.19 8.84
N GLU A 165 10.79 46.13 8.97
CA GLU A 165 9.95 47.34 8.99
C GLU A 165 10.35 48.28 10.12
N THR A 166 10.57 47.75 11.34
CA THR A 166 11.04 48.52 12.49
C THR A 166 12.43 49.10 12.24
N ASP A 167 13.35 48.36 11.67
CA ASP A 167 14.72 48.81 11.41
C ASP A 167 14.75 49.89 10.33
N ARG A 168 13.90 49.83 9.30
CA ARG A 168 13.74 50.91 8.31
C ARG A 168 13.28 52.22 8.96
N ILE A 169 12.29 52.16 9.85
CA ILE A 169 11.83 53.37 10.60
C ILE A 169 12.95 53.92 11.49
N ARG A 170 13.76 53.06 12.12
CA ARG A 170 14.89 53.48 12.96
C ARG A 170 16.03 54.09 12.14
N LEU A 171 16.27 53.59 10.92
CA LEU A 171 17.22 54.18 9.98
C LEU A 171 16.77 55.61 9.57
N GLU A 172 15.51 55.79 9.21
CA GLU A 172 14.94 57.10 8.87
C GLU A 172 15.12 58.14 10.01
N ARG A 173 15.08 57.64 11.26
CA ARG A 173 15.32 58.49 12.45
C ARG A 173 16.81 58.66 12.79
N GLY A 174 17.72 58.03 12.04
CA GLY A 174 19.15 58.10 12.28
C GLY A 174 19.63 57.27 13.48
N ASN A 175 18.82 56.32 13.99
CA ASN A 175 19.13 55.53 15.17
C ASN A 175 19.95 54.24 14.87
N ILE A 176 19.99 53.82 13.62
CA ILE A 176 20.78 52.67 13.17
C ILE A 176 21.43 53.00 11.82
N SER A 177 22.39 52.19 11.41
CA SER A 177 23.09 52.33 10.14
C SER A 177 22.40 51.61 8.99
N LEU A 178 22.73 51.98 7.74
CA LEU A 178 22.30 51.26 6.54
C LEU A 178 22.76 49.80 6.55
N SER A 179 23.93 49.53 7.15
CA SER A 179 24.46 48.16 7.31
C SER A 179 23.57 47.28 8.18
N ASP A 180 22.95 47.86 9.22
CA ASP A 180 22.03 47.13 10.10
C ASP A 180 20.74 46.73 9.34
N VAL A 181 20.21 47.62 8.51
CA VAL A 181 19.03 47.31 7.66
C VAL A 181 19.39 46.25 6.61
N ALA A 182 20.55 46.37 5.96
CA ALA A 182 21.03 45.34 5.01
C ALA A 182 21.18 43.98 5.66
N GLN A 183 21.63 43.90 6.93
CA GLN A 183 21.67 42.66 7.70
C GLN A 183 20.27 42.08 7.95
N SER A 184 19.31 42.93 8.31
CA SER A 184 17.90 42.47 8.50
C SER A 184 17.28 41.99 7.20
N GLU A 185 17.54 42.66 6.06
CA GLU A 185 17.11 42.22 4.72
C GLU A 185 17.72 40.84 4.35
N SER A 186 19.02 40.65 4.60
CA SER A 186 19.68 39.39 4.38
C SER A 186 19.06 38.25 5.23
N SER A 187 18.78 38.55 6.51
CA SER A 187 18.16 37.57 7.42
C SER A 187 16.74 37.19 6.97
N LEU A 188 15.96 38.14 6.48
CA LEU A 188 14.63 37.89 5.91
C LEU A 188 14.71 37.03 4.66
N ALA A 189 15.63 37.35 3.74
CA ALA A 189 15.84 36.57 2.52
C ALA A 189 16.23 35.07 2.84
N GLU A 190 17.09 34.89 3.85
CA GLU A 190 17.42 33.55 4.34
C GLU A 190 16.20 32.82 4.91
N ALA A 191 15.38 33.51 5.71
CA ALA A 191 14.17 32.92 6.28
C ALA A 191 13.13 32.56 5.20
N GLN A 192 12.97 33.39 4.18
CA GLN A 192 12.11 33.12 3.03
C GLN A 192 12.59 31.87 2.26
N ALA A 193 13.89 31.73 2.04
CA ALA A 193 14.46 30.53 1.42
C ALA A 193 14.22 29.27 2.26
N LYS A 194 14.31 29.37 3.61
CA LYS A 194 13.98 28.27 4.52
C LYS A 194 12.48 27.93 4.49
N LEU A 195 11.61 28.93 4.36
CA LEU A 195 10.17 28.70 4.22
C LEU A 195 9.84 27.92 2.97
N ILE A 196 10.38 28.29 1.81
CA ILE A 196 10.18 27.57 0.54
C ILE A 196 10.63 26.10 0.67
N ARG A 197 11.77 25.85 1.33
CA ARG A 197 12.22 24.48 1.59
C ARG A 197 11.25 23.71 2.48
N ALA A 198 10.74 24.36 3.54
CA ALA A 198 9.78 23.74 4.44
C ALA A 198 8.43 23.45 3.77
N GLU A 199 8.00 24.26 2.81
CA GLU A 199 6.81 24.02 2.00
C GLU A 199 6.98 22.79 1.09
N ASN A 200 8.15 22.65 0.46
CA ASN A 200 8.49 21.47 -0.33
C ASN A 200 8.61 20.21 0.52
N ASP A 201 9.26 20.30 1.70
CA ASP A 201 9.37 19.19 2.65
C ASP A 201 7.98 18.72 3.10
N PHE A 202 7.07 19.66 3.38
CA PHE A 202 5.69 19.33 3.75
C PHE A 202 4.92 18.65 2.62
N LEU A 203 5.03 19.15 1.39
CA LEU A 203 4.39 18.53 0.22
C LEU A 203 4.91 17.10 0.00
N THR A 204 6.23 16.92 0.06
CA THR A 204 6.87 15.60 -0.10
C THR A 204 6.42 14.64 0.99
N SER A 205 6.36 15.10 2.25
CA SER A 205 5.89 14.29 3.38
C SER A 205 4.41 13.93 3.24
N LYS A 206 3.58 14.84 2.71
CA LYS A 206 2.17 14.59 2.41
C LYS A 206 2.02 13.50 1.34
N LEU A 207 2.75 13.60 0.24
CA LEU A 207 2.73 12.59 -0.82
C LEU A 207 3.19 11.22 -0.32
N ASN A 208 4.24 11.18 0.52
CA ASN A 208 4.68 9.94 1.16
C ASN A 208 3.60 9.34 2.06
N TYR A 209 2.93 10.16 2.85
CA TYR A 209 1.79 9.75 3.67
C TYR A 209 0.67 9.13 2.82
N GLU A 210 0.26 9.83 1.76
CA GLU A 210 -0.80 9.38 0.86
C GLU A 210 -0.46 8.08 0.14
N ASN A 211 0.81 7.88 -0.21
CA ASN A 211 1.28 6.64 -0.83
C ASN A 211 1.25 5.44 0.12
N VAL A 212 1.59 5.62 1.39
CA VAL A 212 1.70 4.51 2.36
C VAL A 212 0.37 4.24 3.08
N ILE A 213 -0.34 5.29 3.50
CA ILE A 213 -1.52 5.22 4.36
C ILE A 213 -2.81 5.43 3.57
N GLY A 214 -2.77 6.35 2.58
CA GLY A 214 -3.91 6.75 1.77
C GLY A 214 -4.22 8.24 1.89
N THR A 215 -5.14 8.72 1.08
CA THR A 215 -5.50 10.14 0.96
C THR A 215 -5.83 10.79 2.31
N ILE A 216 -5.38 12.03 2.49
CA ILE A 216 -5.68 12.83 3.67
C ILE A 216 -6.43 14.09 3.27
N ASP A 217 -7.61 14.30 3.82
CA ASP A 217 -8.46 15.45 3.49
C ASP A 217 -7.95 16.73 4.15
N ASN A 218 -7.51 16.65 5.40
CA ASN A 218 -7.02 17.79 6.16
C ASN A 218 -5.70 17.47 6.90
N PRO A 219 -4.55 17.75 6.28
CA PRO A 219 -3.25 17.54 6.93
C PRO A 219 -3.04 18.38 8.20
N ASP A 220 -3.74 19.53 8.31
CA ASP A 220 -3.61 20.41 9.47
C ASP A 220 -4.28 19.85 10.73
N ALA A 221 -5.24 18.94 10.56
CA ALA A 221 -5.94 18.29 11.66
C ALA A 221 -5.17 17.11 12.28
N LEU A 222 -4.01 16.71 11.71
CA LEU A 222 -3.20 15.64 12.28
C LEU A 222 -2.71 16.01 13.69
N GLU A 223 -2.99 15.12 14.63
CA GLU A 223 -2.56 15.29 16.01
C GLU A 223 -1.14 14.73 16.23
N LYS A 224 -0.41 15.39 17.12
CA LYS A 224 0.85 14.84 17.63
C LYS A 224 0.55 13.54 18.35
N SER A 225 1.08 12.43 17.86
CA SER A 225 0.98 11.14 18.56
C SER A 225 1.50 11.31 19.99
N SER A 226 0.68 10.97 20.98
CA SER A 226 1.17 10.84 22.35
C SER A 226 2.26 9.77 22.35
N ILE A 227 3.44 10.12 22.83
CA ILE A 227 4.57 9.21 22.91
C ILE A 227 4.12 7.96 23.65
N PHE A 228 4.05 6.83 22.95
CA PHE A 228 3.88 5.55 23.62
C PHE A 228 5.03 5.41 24.62
N LYS A 229 4.71 5.35 25.90
CA LYS A 229 5.70 5.05 26.94
C LYS A 229 6.08 3.57 26.85
N VAL A 230 6.71 3.19 25.74
CA VAL A 230 7.32 1.88 25.62
C VAL A 230 8.53 1.88 26.53
N ARG A 231 8.50 1.05 27.56
CA ARG A 231 9.70 0.79 28.37
C ARG A 231 10.68 0.04 27.47
N LEU A 232 11.60 0.77 26.88
CA LEU A 232 12.71 0.16 26.18
C LEU A 232 13.61 -0.55 27.19
N PRO A 233 14.08 -1.76 26.88
CA PRO A 233 15.06 -2.44 27.74
C PRO A 233 16.35 -1.60 27.78
N LEU A 234 16.83 -1.28 28.98
CA LEU A 234 18.02 -0.45 29.20
C LEU A 234 19.30 -1.19 28.85
N GLU A 235 19.27 -2.52 28.83
CA GLU A 235 20.44 -3.37 28.56
C GLU A 235 20.28 -4.15 27.26
N LEU A 236 21.38 -4.25 26.49
CA LEU A 236 21.44 -4.98 25.23
C LEU A 236 21.00 -6.45 25.39
N GLY A 237 21.39 -7.10 26.50
CA GLY A 237 21.04 -8.49 26.79
C GLY A 237 19.54 -8.70 26.97
N SER A 238 18.85 -7.77 27.64
CA SER A 238 17.40 -7.82 27.81
C SER A 238 16.65 -7.52 26.50
N ALA A 239 17.19 -6.65 25.64
CA ALA A 239 16.66 -6.37 24.31
C ALA A 239 16.75 -7.60 23.39
N ILE A 240 17.90 -8.30 23.38
CA ILE A 240 18.12 -9.53 22.63
C ILE A 240 17.17 -10.65 23.11
N ASN A 241 16.98 -10.80 24.42
CA ASN A 241 16.09 -11.81 24.97
C ASN A 241 14.60 -11.52 24.64
N LEU A 242 14.19 -10.26 24.62
CA LEU A 242 12.86 -9.86 24.17
C LEU A 242 12.62 -10.12 22.68
N SER A 243 13.63 -9.89 21.85
CA SER A 243 13.54 -10.15 20.40
C SER A 243 13.45 -11.64 20.05
N LYS A 244 14.05 -12.53 20.88
CA LYS A 244 14.00 -13.99 20.69
C LYS A 244 12.68 -14.62 21.17
N LYS A 245 11.89 -13.92 21.99
CA LYS A 245 10.59 -14.40 22.50
C LYS A 245 9.42 -14.18 21.55
N LYS A 246 9.61 -13.50 20.45
CA LYS A 246 8.64 -13.31 19.36
C LYS A 246 9.01 -14.19 18.16
#